data_3d1a222a144cfceca3302fcef44caf64
#
_entry.id   3d1a222a144cfceca3302fcef44caf64
#
_cell.length_a   1.000
_cell.length_b   1.000
_cell.length_c   1.000
_cell.angle_alpha   90.00
_cell.angle_beta   90.00
_cell.angle_gamma   90.00
#
_symmetry.space_group_name_H-M   'P 1'
#
loop_
_entity.id
_entity.type
_entity.pdbx_description
1 polymer ?
#
loop_
_entity_poly.entity_id
_entity_poly.type
_entity_poly.pdbx_seq_one_letter_code
_entity_poly.pdbx_strand_id
1 'polypeptide(L)'
;LLMLQKLQTKYKNFTVQKVDIPQQLFSNLPLTIEYIPIETYYRYLIADLLPSLDKILYLDADLAVDKNISDFYNIDLGNYYLAGAEGLYVTESGHKPNIGLTADDTYINAGVLLINLKQLRQNKLGTKLLEATKELQDKIKYQDQDIINIVCKGKIFIVDSIYNFTQHNILREKNKIKSARIIHY
;
A
#
# COMPACT_ATOMS: atom_id res chain seq x y z
N LEU A 1 -16.51 -1.16 12.06
CA LEU A 1 -16.48 0.02 12.93
C LEU A 1 -16.92 -0.31 14.37
N LEU A 2 -18.12 -0.91 14.58
CA LEU A 2 -18.64 -1.27 15.91
C LEU A 2 -17.67 -2.14 16.74
N MET A 3 -16.99 -3.11 16.11
CA MET A 3 -16.00 -3.94 16.80
C MET A 3 -14.80 -3.12 17.28
N LEU A 4 -14.27 -2.23 16.45
CA LEU A 4 -13.15 -1.35 16.80
C LEU A 4 -13.53 -0.37 17.93
N GLN A 5 -14.75 0.17 17.88
CA GLN A 5 -15.27 1.01 18.96
C GLN A 5 -15.40 0.25 20.28
N LYS A 6 -15.84 -1.01 20.27
CA LYS A 6 -15.85 -1.88 21.47
C LYS A 6 -14.44 -2.12 22.01
N LEU A 7 -13.44 -2.33 21.14
CA LEU A 7 -12.04 -2.46 21.56
C LEU A 7 -11.53 -1.17 22.21
N GLN A 8 -11.90 0.00 21.72
CA GLN A 8 -11.54 1.29 22.29
C GLN A 8 -12.11 1.49 23.71
N THR A 9 -13.24 0.88 24.06
CA THR A 9 -13.74 0.90 25.44
C THR A 9 -12.87 0.09 26.39
N LYS A 10 -12.26 -1.00 25.90
CA LYS A 10 -11.39 -1.90 26.66
C LYS A 10 -9.96 -1.38 26.75
N TYR A 11 -9.43 -0.86 25.65
CA TYR A 11 -8.05 -0.37 25.54
C TYR A 11 -8.05 1.14 25.32
N LYS A 12 -7.36 1.90 26.18
CA LYS A 12 -7.37 3.38 26.17
C LYS A 12 -6.21 4.01 25.44
N ASN A 13 -5.32 3.21 24.87
CA ASN A 13 -4.09 3.64 24.23
C ASN A 13 -4.23 3.90 22.71
N PHE A 14 -5.45 3.89 22.18
CA PHE A 14 -5.72 4.23 20.77
C PHE A 14 -7.11 4.88 20.61
N THR A 15 -7.30 5.55 19.49
CA THR A 15 -8.58 6.12 19.07
C THR A 15 -8.96 5.59 17.69
N VAL A 16 -10.26 5.54 17.41
CA VAL A 16 -10.81 5.13 16.12
C VAL A 16 -11.51 6.33 15.50
N GLN A 17 -11.07 6.71 14.32
CA GLN A 17 -11.70 7.74 13.50
C GLN A 17 -12.20 7.13 12.20
N LYS A 18 -13.46 7.35 11.87
CA LYS A 18 -14.02 7.02 10.55
C LYS A 18 -13.74 8.19 9.61
N VAL A 19 -13.24 7.87 8.43
CA VAL A 19 -13.08 8.83 7.33
C VAL A 19 -14.03 8.44 6.24
N ASP A 20 -14.94 9.34 5.87
CA ASP A 20 -15.89 9.13 4.76
C ASP A 20 -15.20 9.51 3.44
N ILE A 21 -15.37 8.67 2.44
CA ILE A 21 -14.71 8.80 1.15
C ILE A 21 -15.77 9.05 0.07
N PRO A 22 -15.59 10.06 -0.80
CA PRO A 22 -16.52 10.36 -1.88
C PRO A 22 -16.42 9.29 -2.98
N GLN A 23 -17.25 8.26 -2.89
CA GLN A 23 -17.24 7.07 -3.76
C GLN A 23 -17.38 7.41 -5.25
N GLN A 24 -18.07 8.54 -5.58
CA GLN A 24 -18.27 8.98 -6.97
C GLN A 24 -16.95 9.20 -7.73
N LEU A 25 -15.86 9.51 -7.04
CA LEU A 25 -14.55 9.71 -7.66
C LEU A 25 -13.95 8.42 -8.25
N PHE A 26 -14.44 7.28 -7.82
CA PHE A 26 -13.89 5.95 -8.17
C PHE A 26 -14.83 5.13 -9.05
N SER A 27 -16.10 5.58 -9.27
CA SER A 27 -17.14 4.80 -9.96
C SER A 27 -16.79 4.33 -11.38
N ASN A 28 -15.86 5.02 -12.04
CA ASN A 28 -15.44 4.72 -13.41
C ASN A 28 -14.02 4.15 -13.50
N LEU A 29 -13.45 3.71 -12.38
CA LEU A 29 -12.14 3.06 -12.39
C LEU A 29 -12.28 1.56 -12.71
N PRO A 30 -11.27 0.96 -13.36
CA PRO A 30 -11.32 -0.44 -13.76
C PRO A 30 -11.26 -1.37 -12.55
N LEU A 31 -12.04 -2.45 -12.59
CA LEU A 31 -11.92 -3.59 -11.70
C LEU A 31 -11.30 -4.73 -12.51
N THR A 32 -10.04 -5.00 -12.31
CA THR A 32 -9.27 -5.95 -13.12
C THR A 32 -9.26 -7.37 -12.54
N ILE A 33 -9.54 -7.48 -11.24
CA ILE A 33 -9.64 -8.75 -10.52
C ILE A 33 -10.95 -8.76 -9.72
N GLU A 34 -11.79 -9.78 -9.95
CA GLU A 34 -13.17 -9.86 -9.42
C GLU A 34 -13.26 -9.73 -7.89
N TYR A 35 -12.28 -10.29 -7.15
CA TYR A 35 -12.28 -10.26 -5.69
C TYR A 35 -11.56 -9.05 -5.07
N ILE A 36 -10.96 -8.16 -5.89
CA ILE A 36 -10.34 -6.92 -5.40
C ILE A 36 -11.34 -5.78 -5.57
N PRO A 37 -11.86 -5.21 -4.47
CA PRO A 37 -12.91 -4.22 -4.52
C PRO A 37 -12.39 -2.84 -4.93
N ILE A 38 -13.30 -1.95 -5.32
CA ILE A 38 -13.00 -0.56 -5.71
C ILE A 38 -12.34 0.24 -4.59
N GLU A 39 -12.55 -0.16 -3.35
CA GLU A 39 -12.02 0.47 -2.14
C GLU A 39 -10.48 0.48 -2.09
N THR A 40 -9.82 -0.38 -2.83
CA THR A 40 -8.34 -0.36 -2.93
C THR A 40 -7.81 0.96 -3.47
N TYR A 41 -8.57 1.63 -4.36
CA TYR A 41 -8.22 2.94 -4.87
C TYR A 41 -8.37 4.08 -3.86
N TYR A 42 -9.08 3.87 -2.73
CA TYR A 42 -9.29 4.92 -1.74
C TYR A 42 -7.99 5.42 -1.13
N ARG A 43 -6.94 4.57 -1.11
CA ARG A 43 -5.61 4.97 -0.64
C ARG A 43 -4.98 6.11 -1.45
N TYR A 44 -5.44 6.39 -2.67
CA TYR A 44 -4.96 7.51 -3.47
C TYR A 44 -5.27 8.88 -2.83
N LEU A 45 -6.40 8.98 -2.13
CA LEU A 45 -6.86 10.22 -1.51
C LEU A 45 -6.43 10.39 -0.04
N ILE A 46 -5.75 9.44 0.55
CA ILE A 46 -5.40 9.48 1.99
C ILE A 46 -4.66 10.78 2.34
N ALA A 47 -3.78 11.25 1.46
CA ALA A 47 -3.01 12.47 1.70
C ALA A 47 -3.88 13.73 1.77
N ASP A 48 -4.95 13.78 0.99
CA ASP A 48 -5.88 14.90 0.95
C ASP A 48 -6.92 14.79 2.07
N LEU A 49 -7.34 13.56 2.42
CA LEU A 49 -8.30 13.28 3.48
C LEU A 49 -7.72 13.49 4.89
N LEU A 50 -6.40 13.40 5.04
CA LEU A 50 -5.69 13.57 6.31
C LEU A 50 -4.66 14.72 6.25
N PRO A 51 -5.11 15.97 6.02
CA PRO A 51 -4.22 17.09 5.76
C PRO A 51 -3.32 17.48 6.94
N SER A 52 -3.71 17.12 8.16
CA SER A 52 -2.95 17.41 9.39
C SER A 52 -1.83 16.40 9.67
N LEU A 53 -1.77 15.28 8.92
CA LEU A 53 -0.74 14.26 9.11
C LEU A 53 0.31 14.35 8.01
N ASP A 54 1.57 14.20 8.38
CA ASP A 54 2.68 14.18 7.42
C ASP A 54 3.09 12.75 7.02
N LYS A 55 2.79 11.76 7.86
CA LYS A 55 3.15 10.36 7.64
C LYS A 55 2.12 9.42 8.24
N ILE A 56 1.82 8.31 7.57
CA ILE A 56 0.97 7.22 8.08
C ILE A 56 1.55 5.86 7.73
N LEU A 57 1.11 4.84 8.47
CA LEU A 57 1.23 3.44 8.07
C LEU A 57 -0.14 2.98 7.56
N TYR A 58 -0.19 2.58 6.29
CA TYR A 58 -1.35 1.96 5.67
C TYR A 58 -1.25 0.44 5.81
N LEU A 59 -2.34 -0.19 6.17
CA LEU A 59 -2.44 -1.65 6.34
C LEU A 59 -3.75 -2.13 5.70
N ASP A 60 -3.67 -3.15 4.86
CA ASP A 60 -4.84 -3.86 4.36
C ASP A 60 -5.55 -4.59 5.52
N ALA A 61 -6.78 -5.04 5.31
CA ALA A 61 -7.60 -5.62 6.38
C ALA A 61 -7.34 -7.13 6.61
N ASP A 62 -6.62 -7.79 5.72
CA ASP A 62 -6.35 -9.22 5.69
C ASP A 62 -4.92 -9.56 6.16
N LEU A 63 -4.48 -8.90 7.21
CA LEU A 63 -3.15 -9.10 7.80
C LEU A 63 -3.18 -9.23 9.33
N ALA A 64 -2.09 -9.77 9.88
CA ALA A 64 -1.85 -9.84 11.32
C ALA A 64 -0.52 -9.19 11.67
N VAL A 65 -0.54 -8.26 12.64
CA VAL A 65 0.69 -7.68 13.21
C VAL A 65 1.11 -8.53 14.41
N ASP A 66 2.16 -9.33 14.22
CA ASP A 66 2.65 -10.32 15.21
C ASP A 66 3.70 -9.73 16.15
N LYS A 67 4.46 -8.74 15.71
CA LYS A 67 5.56 -8.13 16.47
C LYS A 67 5.56 -6.62 16.39
N ASN A 68 6.41 -5.99 17.19
CA ASN A 68 6.60 -4.53 17.19
C ASN A 68 7.06 -4.05 15.80
N ILE A 69 6.39 -3.02 15.29
CA ILE A 69 6.64 -2.39 13.98
C ILE A 69 7.05 -0.92 14.09
N SER A 70 7.42 -0.46 15.29
CA SER A 70 7.79 0.96 15.52
C SER A 70 9.00 1.38 14.69
N ASP A 71 9.98 0.49 14.51
CA ASP A 71 11.15 0.76 13.69
C ASP A 71 10.78 0.98 12.21
N PHE A 72 9.78 0.24 11.68
CA PHE A 72 9.25 0.51 10.37
C PHE A 72 8.58 1.90 10.30
N TYR A 73 7.69 2.21 11.26
CA TYR A 73 7.02 3.51 11.29
C TYR A 73 8.01 4.67 11.42
N ASN A 74 9.14 4.46 12.12
CA ASN A 74 10.14 5.49 12.38
C ASN A 74 11.15 5.70 11.23
N ILE A 75 11.06 4.94 10.13
CA ILE A 75 11.89 5.18 8.94
C ILE A 75 11.68 6.64 8.49
N ASP A 76 12.79 7.34 8.28
CA ASP A 76 12.78 8.64 7.61
C ASP A 76 12.68 8.42 6.09
N LEU A 77 11.57 8.83 5.52
CA LEU A 77 11.32 8.70 4.09
C LEU A 77 12.00 9.79 3.25
N GLY A 78 12.46 10.90 3.87
CA GLY A 78 13.10 12.00 3.15
C GLY A 78 12.29 12.40 1.90
N ASN A 79 12.87 12.18 0.71
CA ASN A 79 12.24 12.49 -0.59
C ASN A 79 11.47 11.31 -1.22
N TYR A 80 11.38 10.16 -0.54
CA TYR A 80 10.56 9.05 -1.01
C TYR A 80 9.08 9.33 -0.75
N TYR A 81 8.22 8.85 -1.64
CA TYR A 81 6.77 8.96 -1.51
C TYR A 81 6.22 7.94 -0.53
N LEU A 82 6.81 6.75 -0.53
CA LEU A 82 6.36 5.65 0.32
C LEU A 82 7.49 4.62 0.51
N ALA A 83 7.32 3.76 1.52
CA ALA A 83 8.11 2.56 1.69
C ALA A 83 7.20 1.33 1.72
N GLY A 84 7.68 0.22 1.14
CA GLY A 84 6.99 -1.06 1.12
C GLY A 84 7.95 -2.21 0.86
N ALA A 85 7.50 -3.44 1.12
CA ALA A 85 8.26 -4.64 0.82
C ALA A 85 8.04 -5.08 -0.64
N GLU A 86 9.04 -5.74 -1.21
CA GLU A 86 8.97 -6.23 -2.59
C GLU A 86 7.79 -7.20 -2.79
N GLY A 87 7.06 -7.01 -3.88
CA GLY A 87 6.00 -7.90 -4.33
C GLY A 87 6.56 -9.08 -5.13
N LEU A 88 7.16 -10.05 -4.44
CA LEU A 88 7.88 -11.18 -5.06
C LEU A 88 7.06 -11.90 -6.13
N TYR A 89 5.76 -12.14 -5.87
CA TYR A 89 4.88 -12.79 -6.82
C TYR A 89 4.85 -12.07 -8.17
N VAL A 90 4.71 -10.75 -8.16
CA VAL A 90 4.64 -9.95 -9.40
C VAL A 90 6.03 -9.86 -10.05
N THR A 91 7.06 -9.69 -9.26
CA THR A 91 8.45 -9.66 -9.75
C THR A 91 8.81 -10.95 -10.48
N GLU A 92 8.43 -12.11 -9.96
CA GLU A 92 8.71 -13.43 -10.57
C GLU A 92 7.76 -13.79 -11.71
N SER A 93 6.56 -13.21 -11.78
CA SER A 93 5.55 -13.54 -12.79
C SER A 93 5.86 -13.00 -14.20
N GLY A 94 6.83 -12.12 -14.33
CA GLY A 94 7.13 -11.43 -15.60
C GLY A 94 6.12 -10.34 -15.97
N HIS A 95 5.32 -9.85 -15.00
CA HIS A 95 4.29 -8.82 -15.27
C HIS A 95 4.86 -7.41 -15.48
N LYS A 96 5.99 -7.07 -14.86
CA LYS A 96 6.58 -5.71 -14.91
C LYS A 96 6.68 -5.11 -16.32
N PRO A 97 7.18 -5.82 -17.34
CA PRO A 97 7.23 -5.28 -18.71
C PRO A 97 5.86 -4.92 -19.30
N ASN A 98 4.80 -5.63 -18.93
CA ASN A 98 3.45 -5.38 -19.46
C ASN A 98 2.90 -4.01 -19.03
N ILE A 99 3.40 -3.49 -17.92
CA ILE A 99 3.02 -2.18 -17.36
C ILE A 99 4.10 -1.11 -17.57
N GLY A 100 5.11 -1.38 -18.39
CA GLY A 100 6.17 -0.42 -18.73
C GLY A 100 7.29 -0.30 -17.70
N LEU A 101 7.40 -1.26 -16.76
CA LEU A 101 8.53 -1.37 -15.84
C LEU A 101 9.59 -2.33 -16.42
N THR A 102 10.85 -2.06 -16.12
CA THR A 102 11.97 -2.93 -16.48
C THR A 102 12.21 -4.02 -15.42
N ALA A 103 13.09 -4.97 -15.71
CA ALA A 103 13.49 -5.98 -14.74
C ALA A 103 14.12 -5.35 -13.49
N ASP A 104 14.89 -4.27 -13.66
CA ASP A 104 15.61 -3.58 -12.58
C ASP A 104 14.73 -2.64 -11.76
N ASP A 105 13.54 -2.32 -12.24
CA ASP A 105 12.61 -1.49 -11.48
C ASP A 105 12.09 -2.26 -10.27
N THR A 106 12.01 -1.58 -9.13
CA THR A 106 11.37 -2.14 -7.94
C THR A 106 9.86 -2.24 -8.15
N TYR A 107 9.26 -3.28 -7.57
CA TYR A 107 7.82 -3.45 -7.52
C TYR A 107 7.44 -3.91 -6.11
N ILE A 108 6.67 -3.11 -5.39
CA ILE A 108 6.23 -3.43 -4.02
C ILE A 108 4.82 -3.99 -4.00
N ASN A 109 4.53 -4.79 -2.97
CA ASN A 109 3.16 -5.13 -2.62
C ASN A 109 2.52 -3.94 -1.88
N ALA A 110 1.31 -3.55 -2.28
CA ALA A 110 0.65 -2.33 -1.79
C ALA A 110 -0.15 -2.52 -0.49
N GLY A 111 -0.21 -3.73 0.07
CA GLY A 111 -1.00 -4.01 1.28
C GLY A 111 -0.42 -3.48 2.58
N VAL A 112 0.89 -3.17 2.61
CA VAL A 112 1.57 -2.55 3.75
C VAL A 112 2.47 -1.44 3.26
N LEU A 113 2.13 -0.18 3.56
CA LEU A 113 2.85 1.00 3.08
C LEU A 113 3.09 2.01 4.20
N LEU A 114 4.33 2.43 4.38
CA LEU A 114 4.63 3.67 5.10
C LEU A 114 4.57 4.82 4.08
N ILE A 115 3.66 5.77 4.29
CA ILE A 115 3.33 6.80 3.30
C ILE A 115 3.74 8.18 3.80
N ASN A 116 4.49 8.91 2.96
CA ASN A 116 4.86 10.31 3.17
C ASN A 116 3.75 11.22 2.62
N LEU A 117 2.74 11.48 3.43
CA LEU A 117 1.57 12.27 3.03
C LEU A 117 1.95 13.70 2.60
N LYS A 118 2.97 14.28 3.24
CA LYS A 118 3.49 15.60 2.89
C LYS A 118 4.00 15.62 1.44
N GLN A 119 4.84 14.65 1.07
CA GLN A 119 5.35 14.53 -0.29
C GLN A 119 4.24 14.23 -1.30
N LEU A 120 3.26 13.40 -0.94
CA LEU A 120 2.13 13.09 -1.80
C LEU A 120 1.32 14.37 -2.13
N ARG A 121 1.01 15.18 -1.11
CA ARG A 121 0.30 16.45 -1.31
C ARG A 121 1.09 17.44 -2.17
N GLN A 122 2.36 17.66 -1.84
CA GLN A 122 3.24 18.59 -2.57
C GLN A 122 3.33 18.24 -4.05
N ASN A 123 3.30 16.95 -4.39
CA ASN A 123 3.42 16.46 -5.75
C ASN A 123 2.07 16.14 -6.42
N LYS A 124 0.93 16.41 -5.76
CA LYS A 124 -0.44 16.12 -6.23
C LYS A 124 -0.59 14.65 -6.66
N LEU A 125 -0.04 13.75 -5.86
CA LEU A 125 0.11 12.35 -6.27
C LEU A 125 -1.24 11.65 -6.39
N GLY A 126 -2.23 11.97 -5.56
CA GLY A 126 -3.59 11.44 -5.66
C GLY A 126 -4.20 11.66 -7.04
N THR A 127 -4.11 12.87 -7.59
CA THR A 127 -4.56 13.20 -8.94
C THR A 127 -3.81 12.39 -10.00
N LYS A 128 -2.47 12.33 -9.91
CA LYS A 128 -1.64 11.57 -10.87
C LYS A 128 -1.97 10.08 -10.87
N LEU A 129 -2.24 9.49 -9.69
CA LEU A 129 -2.63 8.10 -9.58
C LEU A 129 -3.99 7.84 -10.25
N LEU A 130 -4.98 8.72 -10.04
CA LEU A 130 -6.29 8.62 -10.70
C LEU A 130 -6.21 8.77 -12.21
N GLU A 131 -5.42 9.71 -12.71
CA GLU A 131 -5.18 9.92 -14.14
C GLU A 131 -4.50 8.71 -14.77
N ALA A 132 -3.39 8.23 -14.18
CA ALA A 132 -2.67 7.06 -14.64
C ALA A 132 -3.53 5.79 -14.64
N THR A 133 -4.45 5.63 -13.67
CA THR A 133 -5.39 4.50 -13.65
C THR A 133 -6.28 4.49 -14.88
N LYS A 134 -6.79 5.65 -15.30
CA LYS A 134 -7.64 5.78 -16.49
C LYS A 134 -6.87 5.55 -17.78
N GLU A 135 -5.65 6.08 -17.84
CA GLU A 135 -4.79 5.96 -19.03
C GLU A 135 -4.28 4.53 -19.24
N LEU A 136 -4.04 3.79 -18.18
CA LEU A 136 -3.43 2.47 -18.22
C LEU A 136 -4.42 1.32 -17.95
N GLN A 137 -5.72 1.59 -17.94
CA GLN A 137 -6.75 0.62 -17.56
C GLN A 137 -6.67 -0.71 -18.31
N ASP A 138 -6.25 -0.70 -19.58
CA ASP A 138 -6.14 -1.91 -20.41
C ASP A 138 -4.82 -2.67 -20.19
N LYS A 139 -3.88 -2.11 -19.42
CA LYS A 139 -2.56 -2.69 -19.16
C LYS A 139 -2.38 -3.23 -17.77
N ILE A 140 -3.07 -2.62 -16.78
CA ILE A 140 -2.95 -3.00 -15.39
C ILE A 140 -3.67 -4.32 -15.10
N LYS A 141 -3.09 -5.12 -14.22
CA LYS A 141 -3.65 -6.37 -13.73
C LYS A 141 -3.99 -6.28 -12.23
N TYR A 142 -3.11 -5.68 -11.45
CA TYR A 142 -3.23 -5.57 -9.99
C TYR A 142 -3.72 -4.19 -9.56
N GLN A 143 -4.68 -3.63 -10.32
CA GLN A 143 -5.40 -2.39 -10.00
C GLN A 143 -4.48 -1.28 -9.49
N ASP A 144 -4.76 -0.77 -8.29
CA ASP A 144 -4.01 0.31 -7.66
C ASP A 144 -2.55 -0.03 -7.36
N GLN A 145 -2.23 -1.30 -7.12
CA GLN A 145 -0.85 -1.73 -6.87
C GLN A 145 0.05 -1.49 -8.09
N ASP A 146 -0.41 -1.81 -9.30
CA ASP A 146 0.34 -1.53 -10.52
C ASP A 146 0.57 -0.03 -10.69
N ILE A 147 -0.48 0.76 -10.52
CA ILE A 147 -0.43 2.21 -10.69
C ILE A 147 0.50 2.88 -9.67
N ILE A 148 0.46 2.46 -8.40
CA ILE A 148 1.39 2.95 -7.36
C ILE A 148 2.83 2.68 -7.79
N ASN A 149 3.14 1.48 -8.26
CA ASN A 149 4.50 1.13 -8.68
C ASN A 149 4.97 1.90 -9.92
N ILE A 150 4.07 2.18 -10.87
CA ILE A 150 4.37 2.98 -12.06
C ILE A 150 4.61 4.45 -11.69
N VAL A 151 3.66 5.06 -11.01
CA VAL A 151 3.67 6.51 -10.73
C VAL A 151 4.73 6.88 -9.69
N CYS A 152 4.99 5.99 -8.74
CA CYS A 152 6.01 6.21 -7.70
C CYS A 152 7.40 5.67 -8.06
N LYS A 153 7.61 5.21 -9.30
CA LYS A 153 8.92 4.71 -9.78
C LYS A 153 10.06 5.66 -9.38
N GLY A 154 11.13 5.11 -8.80
CA GLY A 154 12.28 5.87 -8.32
C GLY A 154 12.04 6.67 -7.02
N LYS A 155 10.83 6.59 -6.44
CA LYS A 155 10.44 7.26 -5.20
C LYS A 155 9.87 6.29 -4.16
N ILE A 156 10.21 5.02 -4.26
CA ILE A 156 9.84 3.95 -3.34
C ILE A 156 11.07 3.53 -2.54
N PHE A 157 10.96 3.55 -1.21
CA PHE A 157 11.96 3.00 -0.31
C PHE A 157 11.64 1.52 -0.05
N ILE A 158 12.57 0.62 -0.38
CA ILE A 158 12.35 -0.82 -0.17
C ILE A 158 12.71 -1.19 1.26
N VAL A 159 11.79 -1.91 1.92
CA VAL A 159 12.00 -2.47 3.26
C VAL A 159 12.06 -3.99 3.21
N ASP A 160 12.56 -4.61 4.29
CA ASP A 160 12.62 -6.07 4.41
C ASP A 160 11.19 -6.67 4.36
N SER A 161 11.07 -7.83 3.72
CA SER A 161 9.84 -8.61 3.59
C SER A 161 9.17 -8.96 4.93
N ILE A 162 9.90 -8.93 6.05
CA ILE A 162 9.33 -9.17 7.39
C ILE A 162 8.20 -8.20 7.75
N TYR A 163 8.15 -7.01 7.13
CA TYR A 163 7.09 -6.02 7.32
C TYR A 163 5.86 -6.22 6.44
N ASN A 164 5.93 -7.14 5.48
CA ASN A 164 4.78 -7.54 4.64
C ASN A 164 5.02 -8.97 4.14
N PHE A 165 4.95 -9.94 5.05
CA PHE A 165 5.31 -11.32 4.81
C PHE A 165 4.10 -12.08 4.24
N THR A 166 4.05 -12.19 2.93
CA THR A 166 2.96 -12.83 2.17
C THR A 166 3.15 -14.34 2.05
N GLN A 167 2.14 -15.04 1.56
CA GLN A 167 2.22 -16.47 1.24
C GLN A 167 3.41 -16.77 0.30
N HIS A 168 3.72 -15.88 -0.64
CA HIS A 168 4.84 -16.07 -1.56
C HIS A 168 6.20 -16.00 -0.84
N ASN A 169 6.33 -15.14 0.17
CA ASN A 169 7.52 -15.10 1.03
C ASN A 169 7.68 -16.39 1.84
N ILE A 170 6.57 -17.02 2.29
CA ILE A 170 6.64 -18.34 2.97
C ILE A 170 7.31 -19.39 2.07
N LEU A 171 7.07 -19.34 0.77
CA LEU A 171 7.66 -20.29 -0.18
C LEU A 171 9.13 -19.98 -0.49
N ARG A 172 9.51 -18.72 -0.54
CA ARG A 172 10.84 -18.24 -0.99
C ARG A 172 11.81 -17.95 0.15
N GLU A 173 11.32 -17.47 1.27
CA GLU A 173 12.10 -16.94 2.40
C GLU A 173 11.75 -17.65 3.71
N LYS A 174 11.62 -18.99 3.71
CA LYS A 174 11.19 -19.78 4.88
C LYS A 174 11.97 -19.48 6.16
N ASN A 175 13.24 -19.13 6.04
CA ASN A 175 14.12 -18.78 7.15
C ASN A 175 13.68 -17.48 7.85
N LYS A 176 12.97 -16.57 7.16
CA LYS A 176 12.49 -15.31 7.72
C LYS A 176 11.14 -15.43 8.44
N ILE A 177 10.40 -16.54 8.31
CA ILE A 177 9.04 -16.67 8.88
C ILE A 177 9.00 -16.36 10.39
N LYS A 178 10.02 -16.81 11.14
CA LYS A 178 10.13 -16.51 12.57
C LYS A 178 10.43 -15.05 12.89
N SER A 179 10.92 -14.30 11.91
CA SER A 179 11.25 -12.87 12.03
C SER A 179 10.13 -11.99 11.49
N ALA A 180 9.15 -12.55 10.78
CA ALA A 180 8.03 -11.80 10.24
C ALA A 180 7.35 -10.99 11.35
N ARG A 181 7.01 -9.75 11.04
CA ARG A 181 6.36 -8.79 11.95
C ARG A 181 4.93 -8.51 11.54
N ILE A 182 4.68 -8.47 10.23
CA ILE A 182 3.36 -8.40 9.64
C ILE A 182 3.21 -9.60 8.70
N ILE A 183 2.20 -10.42 8.94
CA ILE A 183 1.82 -11.55 8.09
C ILE A 183 0.62 -11.11 7.28
N HIS A 184 0.70 -11.24 5.97
CA HIS A 184 -0.33 -10.81 5.03
C HIS A 184 -0.88 -12.02 4.27
N TYR A 185 -2.17 -12.25 4.31
CA TYR A 185 -2.89 -13.44 3.83
C TYR A 185 -3.34 -13.35 2.36
#